data_3593fef76feba2af4ccc4b6034c7c87e
#
_entry.id   3593fef76feba2af4ccc4b6034c7c87e
#
_cell.length_a   1.000
_cell.length_b   1.000
_cell.length_c   1.000
_cell.angle_alpha   90.00
_cell.angle_beta   90.00
_cell.angle_gamma   90.00
#
_symmetry.space_group_name_H-M   'P 1'
#
loop_
_entity.id
_entity.type
_entity.pdbx_description
1 polymer ?
#
loop_
_entity_poly.entity_id
_entity_poly.type
_entity_poly.pdbx_seq_one_letter_code
_entity_poly.pdbx_strand_id
1 'polypeptide(L)'
;MKLLKKLLLTECTLLLLIQGSWAHAFVDHTEPAVGSQIHSAPTQVKIWFTEKLEPAFSKIQVFDNSGREIDRRDVKIDQSNAALLTVSLPELKPGNYKVVWRAVSVDTHVTTGNFTFALL
;
A
#
# COMPACT_ATOMS: atom_id res chain seq x y z
N MET A 1 -11.23 31.36 -37.90
CA MET A 1 -10.42 30.13 -38.02
C MET A 1 -9.32 30.00 -36.96
N LYS A 2 -8.55 31.04 -36.70
CA LYS A 2 -7.51 31.01 -35.64
C LYS A 2 -8.08 30.89 -34.21
N LEU A 3 -9.29 31.39 -33.94
CA LEU A 3 -9.98 31.31 -32.66
C LEU A 3 -10.48 29.90 -32.33
N LEU A 4 -10.93 29.13 -33.32
CA LEU A 4 -11.39 27.75 -33.14
C LEU A 4 -10.24 26.79 -32.77
N LYS A 5 -9.04 27.00 -33.35
CA LYS A 5 -7.86 26.22 -33.00
C LYS A 5 -7.36 26.46 -31.58
N LYS A 6 -7.51 27.71 -31.07
CA LYS A 6 -7.16 28.07 -29.70
C LYS A 6 -8.15 27.49 -28.68
N LEU A 7 -9.43 27.45 -29.01
CA LEU A 7 -10.47 26.82 -28.15
C LEU A 7 -10.27 25.30 -28.01
N LEU A 8 -9.96 24.62 -29.12
CA LEU A 8 -9.70 23.18 -29.11
C LEU A 8 -8.46 22.78 -28.26
N LEU A 9 -7.40 23.58 -28.30
CA LEU A 9 -6.22 23.38 -27.46
C LEU A 9 -6.50 23.61 -25.96
N THR A 10 -7.38 24.53 -25.62
CA THR A 10 -7.75 24.83 -24.24
C THR A 10 -8.60 23.70 -23.65
N GLU A 11 -9.49 23.11 -24.43
CA GLU A 11 -10.32 21.98 -23.99
C GLU A 11 -9.48 20.70 -23.77
N CYS A 12 -8.50 20.41 -24.61
CA CYS A 12 -7.59 19.27 -24.43
C CYS A 12 -6.76 19.42 -23.15
N THR A 13 -6.34 20.62 -22.80
CA THR A 13 -5.56 20.86 -21.59
C THR A 13 -6.41 20.67 -20.32
N LEU A 14 -7.68 21.03 -20.37
CA LEU A 14 -8.62 20.84 -19.27
C LEU A 14 -8.92 19.35 -19.01
N LEU A 15 -9.06 18.54 -20.05
CA LEU A 15 -9.27 17.09 -19.97
C LEU A 15 -8.08 16.37 -19.33
N LEU A 16 -6.85 16.79 -19.59
CA LEU A 16 -5.65 16.22 -18.97
C LEU A 16 -5.56 16.51 -17.46
N LEU A 17 -6.07 17.66 -17.00
CA LEU A 17 -6.12 18.01 -15.58
C LEU A 17 -7.15 17.19 -14.79
N ILE A 18 -8.23 16.74 -15.43
CA ILE A 18 -9.29 15.93 -14.80
C ILE A 18 -8.80 14.48 -14.56
N GLN A 19 -7.88 13.95 -15.37
CA GLN A 19 -7.37 12.58 -15.21
C GLN A 19 -6.50 12.37 -13.97
N GLY A 20 -6.00 13.44 -13.32
CA GLY A 20 -5.21 13.37 -12.10
C GLY A 20 -6.00 13.37 -10.79
N SER A 21 -7.34 13.41 -10.82
CA SER A 21 -8.17 13.63 -9.64
C SER A 21 -8.80 12.36 -9.04
N TRP A 22 -8.34 11.18 -9.42
CA TRP A 22 -8.85 9.91 -8.89
C TRP A 22 -8.32 9.65 -7.50
N ALA A 23 -9.23 9.60 -6.51
CA ALA A 23 -8.90 9.24 -5.13
C ALA A 23 -8.95 7.72 -4.97
N HIS A 24 -7.80 7.10 -4.78
CA HIS A 24 -7.67 5.70 -4.39
C HIS A 24 -7.08 5.60 -2.99
N ALA A 25 -7.29 4.49 -2.29
CA ALA A 25 -6.58 4.20 -1.07
C ALA A 25 -5.09 4.03 -1.38
N PHE A 26 -4.28 5.02 -1.01
CA PHE A 26 -2.83 4.98 -1.13
C PHE A 26 -2.20 4.67 0.21
N VAL A 27 -0.99 4.13 0.19
CA VAL A 27 -0.17 3.97 1.38
C VAL A 27 0.27 5.35 1.86
N ASP A 28 -0.06 5.68 3.11
CA ASP A 28 0.44 6.86 3.79
C ASP A 28 1.84 6.59 4.35
N HIS A 29 1.99 5.54 5.15
CA HIS A 29 3.28 5.08 5.66
C HIS A 29 3.20 3.62 6.11
N THR A 30 4.34 3.03 6.40
CA THR A 30 4.47 1.63 6.82
C THR A 30 5.42 1.47 8.00
N GLU A 31 5.23 0.39 8.75
CA GLU A 31 6.21 -0.13 9.71
C GLU A 31 6.44 -1.62 9.45
N PRO A 32 7.67 -2.07 9.16
CA PRO A 32 8.88 -1.27 8.93
C PRO A 32 8.72 -0.29 7.76
N ALA A 33 9.47 0.82 7.78
CA ALA A 33 9.41 1.81 6.72
C ALA A 33 9.89 1.24 5.37
N VAL A 34 9.31 1.70 4.28
CA VAL A 34 9.68 1.27 2.92
C VAL A 34 11.18 1.43 2.67
N GLY A 35 11.86 0.35 2.27
CA GLY A 35 13.28 0.36 1.96
C GLY A 35 14.19 0.53 3.16
N SER A 36 13.69 0.40 4.39
CA SER A 36 14.49 0.62 5.60
C SER A 36 15.41 -0.55 5.93
N GLN A 37 16.48 -0.23 6.64
CA GLN A 37 17.38 -1.18 7.32
C GLN A 37 17.16 -1.05 8.82
N ILE A 38 16.73 -2.12 9.47
CA ILE A 38 16.37 -2.12 10.89
C ILE A 38 17.26 -3.09 11.67
N HIS A 39 17.49 -2.79 12.95
CA HIS A 39 18.33 -3.60 13.83
C HIS A 39 17.53 -4.43 14.82
N SER A 40 16.26 -4.13 15.02
CA SER A 40 15.36 -4.90 15.87
C SER A 40 14.30 -5.60 15.04
N ALA A 41 14.09 -6.89 15.30
CA ALA A 41 13.10 -7.69 14.59
C ALA A 41 11.68 -7.16 14.86
N PRO A 42 10.91 -6.79 13.84
CA PRO A 42 9.52 -6.40 14.02
C PRO A 42 8.65 -7.62 14.34
N THR A 43 7.61 -7.42 15.11
CA THR A 43 6.62 -8.46 15.44
C THR A 43 5.41 -8.43 14.53
N GLN A 44 5.26 -7.38 13.74
CA GLN A 44 4.17 -7.23 12.78
C GLN A 44 4.58 -6.26 11.67
N VAL A 45 3.89 -6.37 10.54
CA VAL A 45 3.89 -5.34 9.50
C VAL A 45 2.62 -4.53 9.65
N LYS A 46 2.76 -3.22 9.61
CA LYS A 46 1.65 -2.28 9.66
C LYS A 46 1.68 -1.39 8.42
N ILE A 47 0.53 -1.23 7.80
CA ILE A 47 0.38 -0.34 6.64
C ILE A 47 -0.79 0.60 6.91
N TRP A 48 -0.51 1.90 6.96
CA TRP A 48 -1.54 2.94 7.05
C TRP A 48 -1.89 3.44 5.66
N PHE A 49 -3.17 3.38 5.36
CA PHE A 49 -3.71 3.85 4.09
C PHE A 49 -4.40 5.20 4.26
N THR A 50 -4.68 5.86 3.16
CA THR A 50 -5.37 7.16 3.15
C THR A 50 -6.88 7.05 3.27
N GLU A 51 -7.45 5.84 3.17
CA GLU A 51 -8.88 5.58 3.24
C GLU A 51 -9.19 4.35 4.08
N LYS A 52 -10.43 4.28 4.57
CA LYS A 52 -10.96 3.12 5.26
C LYS A 52 -11.01 1.90 4.34
N LEU A 53 -10.70 0.73 4.88
CA LEU A 53 -10.55 -0.51 4.13
C LEU A 53 -11.68 -1.49 4.42
N GLU A 54 -11.97 -2.33 3.43
CA GLU A 54 -12.81 -3.52 3.57
C GLU A 54 -11.98 -4.69 4.11
N PRO A 55 -12.31 -5.24 5.30
CA PRO A 55 -11.49 -6.28 5.92
C PRO A 55 -11.43 -7.58 5.14
N ALA A 56 -12.54 -7.99 4.50
CA ALA A 56 -12.64 -9.29 3.85
C ALA A 56 -11.74 -9.47 2.63
N PHE A 57 -11.31 -8.37 1.99
CA PHE A 57 -10.61 -8.42 0.71
C PHE A 57 -9.22 -7.76 0.75
N SER A 58 -8.86 -7.15 1.86
CA SER A 58 -7.53 -6.54 2.04
C SER A 58 -6.55 -7.57 2.57
N LYS A 59 -5.28 -7.53 2.13
CA LYS A 59 -4.31 -8.59 2.37
C LYS A 59 -2.90 -8.03 2.50
N ILE A 60 -2.10 -8.66 3.35
CA ILE A 60 -0.64 -8.46 3.43
C ILE A 60 0.02 -9.85 3.41
N GLN A 61 1.04 -10.02 2.59
CA GLN A 61 1.91 -11.19 2.59
C GLN A 61 3.35 -10.74 2.75
N VAL A 62 4.12 -11.47 3.54
CA VAL A 62 5.54 -11.18 3.77
C VAL A 62 6.36 -12.39 3.35
N PHE A 63 7.35 -12.16 2.49
CA PHE A 63 8.22 -13.19 1.95
C PHE A 63 9.66 -12.97 2.41
N ASP A 64 10.36 -14.06 2.73
CA ASP A 64 11.79 -14.01 2.98
C ASP A 64 12.60 -13.97 1.69
N ASN A 65 13.93 -13.94 1.81
CA ASN A 65 14.82 -13.85 0.64
C ASN A 65 14.78 -15.10 -0.25
N SER A 66 14.28 -16.23 0.24
CA SER A 66 14.06 -17.44 -0.56
C SER A 66 12.72 -17.46 -1.29
N GLY A 67 11.88 -16.44 -1.08
CA GLY A 67 10.54 -16.39 -1.66
C GLY A 67 9.48 -17.13 -0.89
N ARG A 68 9.78 -17.59 0.34
CA ARG A 68 8.82 -18.28 1.19
C ARG A 68 7.98 -17.27 1.98
N GLU A 69 6.66 -17.43 2.00
CA GLU A 69 5.76 -16.64 2.82
C GLU A 69 5.94 -16.98 4.30
N ILE A 70 6.23 -15.96 5.11
CA ILE A 70 6.59 -16.18 6.52
C ILE A 70 5.65 -15.45 7.49
N ASP A 71 4.70 -14.65 7.05
CA ASP A 71 3.71 -14.03 7.91
C ASP A 71 2.76 -15.07 8.52
N ARG A 72 2.10 -14.69 9.61
CA ARG A 72 1.19 -15.60 10.34
C ARG A 72 -0.20 -15.72 9.71
N ARG A 73 -0.45 -15.07 8.57
CA ARG A 73 -1.72 -15.12 7.82
C ARG A 73 -2.94 -14.69 8.64
N ASP A 74 -2.73 -13.76 9.55
CA ASP A 74 -3.73 -13.22 10.46
C ASP A 74 -4.03 -11.75 10.16
N VAL A 75 -4.07 -11.38 8.89
CA VAL A 75 -4.33 -10.01 8.45
C VAL A 75 -5.63 -9.49 9.06
N LYS A 76 -5.56 -8.30 9.63
CA LYS A 76 -6.72 -7.63 10.22
C LYS A 76 -6.64 -6.12 10.06
N ILE A 77 -7.80 -5.49 10.12
CA ILE A 77 -7.92 -4.04 10.25
C ILE A 77 -7.90 -3.69 11.74
N ASP A 78 -7.16 -2.64 12.09
CA ASP A 78 -7.08 -2.17 13.46
C ASP A 78 -8.43 -1.71 13.97
N GLN A 79 -8.78 -2.07 15.22
CA GLN A 79 -10.09 -1.74 15.80
C GLN A 79 -10.30 -0.23 15.98
N SER A 80 -9.22 0.51 16.22
CA SER A 80 -9.27 1.97 16.43
C SER A 80 -9.00 2.79 15.17
N ASN A 81 -8.54 2.16 14.08
CA ASN A 81 -8.23 2.84 12.83
C ASN A 81 -8.56 1.95 11.63
N ALA A 82 -9.67 2.24 10.97
CA ALA A 82 -10.15 1.47 9.82
C ALA A 82 -9.27 1.61 8.55
N ALA A 83 -8.28 2.49 8.56
CA ALA A 83 -7.30 2.64 7.49
C ALA A 83 -5.96 1.95 7.79
N LEU A 84 -5.84 1.26 8.92
CA LEU A 84 -4.63 0.54 9.33
C LEU A 84 -4.81 -0.96 9.15
N LEU A 85 -3.99 -1.56 8.30
CA LEU A 85 -3.94 -2.99 8.04
C LEU A 85 -2.68 -3.58 8.69
N THR A 86 -2.81 -4.69 9.39
CA THR A 86 -1.71 -5.34 10.11
C THR A 86 -1.66 -6.83 9.82
N VAL A 87 -0.45 -7.40 9.90
CA VAL A 87 -0.21 -8.84 9.91
C VAL A 87 0.89 -9.15 10.91
N SER A 88 0.73 -10.23 11.66
CA SER A 88 1.73 -10.68 12.62
C SER A 88 2.87 -11.42 11.94
N LEU A 89 4.06 -11.29 12.49
CA LEU A 89 5.27 -11.97 12.04
C LEU A 89 5.78 -12.94 13.11
N PRO A 90 6.34 -14.08 12.70
CA PRO A 90 7.13 -14.91 13.59
C PRO A 90 8.44 -14.19 13.95
N GLU A 91 9.26 -14.82 14.79
CA GLU A 91 10.60 -14.32 15.04
C GLU A 91 11.41 -14.31 13.73
N LEU A 92 11.83 -13.12 13.30
CA LEU A 92 12.59 -12.95 12.06
C LEU A 92 14.08 -13.09 12.30
N LYS A 93 14.76 -13.71 11.34
CA LYS A 93 16.23 -13.73 11.24
C LYS A 93 16.71 -12.55 10.40
N PRO A 94 17.97 -12.09 10.60
CA PRO A 94 18.56 -11.12 9.71
C PRO A 94 18.44 -11.52 8.24
N GLY A 95 18.09 -10.59 7.38
CA GLY A 95 17.88 -10.82 5.96
C GLY A 95 16.98 -9.78 5.33
N ASN A 96 16.72 -9.99 4.04
CA ASN A 96 15.83 -9.14 3.26
C ASN A 96 14.42 -9.73 3.20
N TYR A 97 13.43 -8.87 3.35
CA TYR A 97 12.02 -9.26 3.33
C TYR A 97 11.25 -8.41 2.32
N LYS A 98 10.30 -9.04 1.66
CA LYS A 98 9.40 -8.38 0.72
C LYS A 98 7.97 -8.45 1.25
N VAL A 99 7.32 -7.30 1.33
CA VAL A 99 5.91 -7.17 1.69
C VAL A 99 5.11 -6.94 0.43
N VAL A 100 4.09 -7.75 0.21
CA VAL A 100 3.13 -7.60 -0.89
C VAL A 100 1.76 -7.34 -0.28
N TRP A 101 1.07 -6.32 -0.75
CA TRP A 101 -0.23 -5.98 -0.20
C TRP A 101 -1.28 -5.74 -1.27
N ARG A 102 -2.51 -5.97 -0.88
CA ARG A 102 -3.72 -5.64 -1.64
C ARG A 102 -4.69 -4.96 -0.69
N ALA A 103 -5.16 -3.79 -1.07
CA ALA A 103 -6.13 -3.04 -0.28
C ALA A 103 -7.40 -2.81 -1.10
N VAL A 104 -8.53 -3.04 -0.48
CA VAL A 104 -9.84 -2.72 -1.03
C VAL A 104 -10.46 -1.67 -0.12
N SER A 105 -10.72 -0.49 -0.65
CA SER A 105 -11.35 0.58 0.09
C SER A 105 -12.86 0.35 0.22
N VAL A 106 -13.50 1.02 1.18
CA VAL A 106 -14.95 0.90 1.39
C VAL A 106 -15.77 1.34 0.18
N ASP A 107 -15.20 2.13 -0.71
CA ASP A 107 -15.81 2.51 -1.99
C ASP A 107 -15.53 1.52 -3.14
N THR A 108 -15.00 0.33 -2.82
CA THR A 108 -14.72 -0.79 -3.73
C THR A 108 -13.55 -0.63 -4.71
N HIS A 109 -12.68 0.37 -4.53
CA HIS A 109 -11.45 0.49 -5.31
C HIS A 109 -10.38 -0.47 -4.78
N VAL A 110 -9.71 -1.16 -5.71
CA VAL A 110 -8.62 -2.10 -5.40
C VAL A 110 -7.29 -1.47 -5.76
N THR A 111 -6.36 -1.47 -4.80
CA THR A 111 -4.97 -1.06 -5.03
C THR A 111 -4.03 -2.16 -4.56
N THR A 112 -2.90 -2.31 -5.23
CA THR A 112 -1.87 -3.29 -4.90
C THR A 112 -0.51 -2.62 -4.88
N GLY A 113 0.41 -3.18 -4.12
CA GLY A 113 1.78 -2.70 -4.10
C GLY A 113 2.69 -3.65 -3.36
N ASN A 114 3.96 -3.27 -3.29
CA ASN A 114 4.95 -4.01 -2.54
C ASN A 114 6.05 -3.06 -2.06
N PHE A 115 6.76 -3.49 -1.03
CA PHE A 115 7.97 -2.83 -0.55
C PHE A 115 8.88 -3.85 0.13
N THR A 116 10.12 -3.44 0.36
CA THR A 116 11.12 -4.28 1.03
C THR A 116 11.64 -3.60 2.28
N PHE A 117 12.13 -4.40 3.21
CA PHE A 117 12.94 -3.96 4.33
C PHE A 117 14.02 -5.00 4.62
N ALA A 118 15.07 -4.59 5.29
CA ALA A 118 16.16 -5.46 5.71
C ALA A 118 16.30 -5.45 7.23
N LEU A 119 16.41 -6.64 7.83
CA LEU A 119 16.81 -6.81 9.22
C LEU A 119 18.30 -7.12 9.25
N LEU A 120 19.05 -6.28 9.93
CA LEU A 120 20.51 -6.39 10.03
C LEU A 120 20.96 -7.22 11.24
#